data_230d0e5f3c6ee3df746d1ab4ec15a6df
#
_entry.id   230d0e5f3c6ee3df746d1ab4ec15a6df
#
_cell.length_a   1.000
_cell.length_b   1.000
_cell.length_c   1.000
_cell.angle_alpha   90.00
_cell.angle_beta   90.00
_cell.angle_gamma   90.00
#
_symmetry.space_group_name_H-M   'P 1'
#
loop_
_entity.id
_entity.type
_entity.pdbx_description
1 polymer ?
#
loop_
_entity_poly.entity_id
_entity_poly.type
_entity_poly.pdbx_seq_one_letter_code
_entity_poly.pdbx_strand_id
1 'polypeptide(L)'
;MTMRHQIRNIVLLLVFICFFHTPLWASDPVTVVIEEVTIEQKTQIFVYGYAEGVDRWQEVRVTLSDRDSKTVERVVETNKIGNWSAEEIDISTLSDGKINIAAVVEDDAGKILAQTTAGTVLDTSFSLAEFMKKRFAATIFLLMVALLLLGFPMKIPLIAGATLGVYLLYDGDLSQTQFMIQQMMAGIRPAALIAVPMFILSADIMTRGKSAEKLIDLVMAFVRHLKGGLAVSTAGACAVFGAVSGSTQATVVAIGSPLRPELQKGGYKDSFILALIVNSSDIAFLIPPSIGMIIYGIVAKTSIPELFIAGIGPGLLILLLFSIYSAIYAYVNKIPTEPKASWRERGKALYRALWPLGFPAIIIGGIFGGIFSPTEAAAVSVAYAILLEGFLFKTMKLKDFWATSLSTGLVTAVVFILVGAGAAFAWVLSYAQVPQQLLGMIGISEMGKYGVLFVISVAFFVGCMFVDPIVVILILVPIFAPVVNNLGLDLVLVGTIITLQVAIGSATPPFGCDIFTAIAVFKRPYFEVVKGTPPFIIILLSVAIAMIFFPQIALFLRDVAFR
;
A
#
# COMPACT_ATOMS: atom_id res chain seq x y z
N MET A 1 -3.28 24.11 21.35
CA MET A 1 -4.69 23.91 20.91
C MET A 1 -4.96 24.42 19.48
N THR A 2 -4.22 25.39 18.99
CA THR A 2 -4.36 26.03 17.65
C THR A 2 -3.82 25.20 16.46
N MET A 3 -2.83 24.35 16.66
CA MET A 3 -2.22 23.56 15.59
C MET A 3 -3.06 22.34 15.13
N ARG A 4 -3.87 21.76 16.01
CA ARG A 4 -4.84 20.70 15.65
C ARG A 4 -5.95 21.18 14.71
N HIS A 5 -6.34 22.46 14.82
CA HIS A 5 -7.39 23.04 13.96
C HIS A 5 -6.86 23.35 12.54
N GLN A 6 -5.62 23.79 12.40
CA GLN A 6 -5.04 24.07 11.06
C GLN A 6 -4.78 22.79 10.27
N ILE A 7 -4.27 21.73 10.91
CA ILE A 7 -4.04 20.44 10.24
C ILE A 7 -5.38 19.80 9.83
N ARG A 8 -6.42 19.91 10.66
CA ARG A 8 -7.76 19.41 10.33
C ARG A 8 -8.35 20.13 9.11
N ASN A 9 -8.11 21.41 8.97
CA ASN A 9 -8.63 22.19 7.83
C ASN A 9 -7.83 21.91 6.53
N ILE A 10 -6.52 21.63 6.61
CA ILE A 10 -5.72 21.27 5.43
C ILE A 10 -6.06 19.85 4.96
N VAL A 11 -6.25 18.90 5.86
CA VAL A 11 -6.67 17.52 5.50
C VAL A 11 -8.09 17.50 4.95
N LEU A 12 -9.01 18.28 5.52
CA LEU A 12 -10.36 18.48 4.98
C LEU A 12 -10.33 19.16 3.60
N LEU A 13 -9.43 20.13 3.39
CA LEU A 13 -9.28 20.81 2.10
C LEU A 13 -8.67 19.88 1.03
N LEU A 14 -7.68 19.06 1.36
CA LEU A 14 -7.09 18.08 0.44
C LEU A 14 -8.07 16.94 0.12
N VAL A 15 -8.83 16.47 1.09
CA VAL A 15 -9.91 15.49 0.85
C VAL A 15 -11.03 16.14 0.03
N PHE A 16 -11.36 17.42 0.29
CA PHE A 16 -12.37 18.17 -0.47
C PHE A 16 -11.92 18.44 -1.92
N ILE A 17 -10.65 18.79 -2.17
CA ILE A 17 -10.12 19.03 -3.52
C ILE A 17 -10.04 17.73 -4.33
N CYS A 18 -9.71 16.59 -3.73
CA CYS A 18 -9.75 15.29 -4.42
C CYS A 18 -11.17 14.80 -4.72
N PHE A 19 -12.19 15.22 -3.96
CA PHE A 19 -13.57 14.75 -4.15
C PHE A 19 -14.46 15.68 -4.97
N PHE A 20 -14.10 16.97 -5.15
CA PHE A 20 -14.94 17.93 -5.88
C PHE A 20 -14.45 18.32 -7.27
N HIS A 21 -13.29 17.79 -7.73
CA HIS A 21 -12.81 17.98 -9.11
C HIS A 21 -13.02 16.76 -10.01
N THR A 22 -13.81 15.78 -9.58
CA THR A 22 -14.38 14.84 -10.53
C THR A 22 -15.64 15.49 -11.13
N PRO A 23 -15.74 15.65 -12.45
CA PRO A 23 -17.00 16.05 -13.05
C PRO A 23 -18.04 15.05 -12.59
N LEU A 24 -19.23 15.55 -12.22
CA LEU A 24 -20.46 14.76 -12.08
C LEU A 24 -20.67 14.03 -13.41
N TRP A 25 -20.09 12.86 -13.56
CA TRP A 25 -20.46 11.97 -14.64
C TRP A 25 -21.85 11.45 -14.30
N ALA A 26 -22.80 11.91 -15.08
CA ALA A 26 -24.08 11.26 -15.16
C ALA A 26 -23.81 9.76 -15.35
N SER A 27 -24.27 8.94 -14.41
CA SER A 27 -24.35 7.51 -14.63
C SER A 27 -25.04 7.29 -15.96
N ASP A 28 -24.47 6.48 -16.83
CA ASP A 28 -25.14 6.07 -18.08
C ASP A 28 -26.60 5.72 -17.76
N PRO A 29 -27.53 6.28 -18.50
CA PRO A 29 -28.93 6.01 -18.24
C PRO A 29 -29.17 4.51 -18.40
N VAL A 30 -29.64 3.87 -17.32
CA VAL A 30 -30.07 2.49 -17.42
C VAL A 30 -31.31 2.47 -18.29
N THR A 31 -31.17 1.92 -19.49
CA THR A 31 -32.26 1.71 -20.43
C THR A 31 -33.21 0.69 -19.85
N VAL A 32 -34.46 1.07 -19.67
CA VAL A 32 -35.51 0.19 -19.18
C VAL A 32 -36.63 0.16 -20.18
N VAL A 33 -36.99 -1.02 -20.62
CA VAL A 33 -38.17 -1.29 -21.44
C VAL A 33 -39.42 -0.98 -20.61
N ILE A 34 -40.58 -0.66 -21.19
CA ILE A 34 -41.83 -0.28 -20.47
C ILE A 34 -42.18 -1.15 -19.26
N GLU A 35 -41.60 -2.31 -19.12
CA GLU A 35 -41.76 -3.20 -17.98
C GLU A 35 -40.90 -2.78 -16.76
N GLU A 36 -39.96 -1.83 -16.94
CA GLU A 36 -39.08 -1.34 -15.88
C GLU A 36 -38.97 0.19 -15.95
N VAL A 37 -39.16 0.86 -14.83
CA VAL A 37 -39.11 2.32 -14.68
C VAL A 37 -37.89 2.71 -13.88
N THR A 38 -37.06 3.57 -14.43
CA THR A 38 -35.89 4.10 -13.71
C THR A 38 -36.23 5.43 -13.08
N ILE A 39 -36.04 5.52 -11.75
CA ILE A 39 -36.19 6.77 -11.00
C ILE A 39 -34.79 7.34 -10.75
N GLU A 40 -34.48 8.49 -11.35
CA GLU A 40 -33.24 9.21 -11.09
C GLU A 40 -33.45 10.33 -10.08
N GLN A 41 -32.51 10.45 -9.15
CA GLN A 41 -32.48 11.50 -8.11
C GLN A 41 -33.75 11.67 -7.28
N LYS A 42 -34.65 10.67 -7.22
CA LYS A 42 -35.92 10.68 -6.47
C LYS A 42 -36.94 11.75 -6.89
N THR A 43 -36.64 12.52 -7.91
CA THR A 43 -37.49 13.61 -8.40
C THR A 43 -37.78 13.51 -9.90
N GLN A 44 -37.10 12.61 -10.61
CA GLN A 44 -37.26 12.43 -12.06
C GLN A 44 -37.46 10.97 -12.40
N ILE A 45 -38.40 10.70 -13.29
CA ILE A 45 -38.64 9.37 -13.87
C ILE A 45 -38.32 9.41 -15.36
N PHE A 46 -37.69 8.35 -15.82
CA PHE A 46 -37.43 8.07 -17.23
C PHE A 46 -38.26 6.85 -17.62
N VAL A 47 -39.04 6.96 -18.67
CA VAL A 47 -39.87 5.89 -19.21
C VAL A 47 -39.51 5.69 -20.68
N TYR A 48 -39.04 4.49 -21.00
CA TYR A 48 -38.70 4.12 -22.38
C TYR A 48 -39.64 3.04 -22.87
N GLY A 49 -39.93 3.07 -24.17
CA GLY A 49 -40.74 2.07 -24.79
C GLY A 49 -40.66 2.06 -26.29
N TYR A 50 -41.35 1.11 -26.88
CA TYR A 50 -41.56 1.06 -28.31
C TYR A 50 -43.02 0.74 -28.60
N ALA A 51 -43.50 1.17 -29.76
CA ALA A 51 -44.81 0.85 -30.30
C ALA A 51 -44.63 0.02 -31.61
N GLU A 52 -45.05 -1.24 -31.60
CA GLU A 52 -45.05 -2.08 -32.81
C GLU A 52 -46.19 -1.72 -33.75
N GLY A 53 -45.96 -1.75 -35.08
CA GLY A 53 -46.98 -1.54 -36.10
C GLY A 53 -47.34 -0.08 -36.34
N VAL A 54 -46.47 0.83 -35.98
CA VAL A 54 -46.65 2.27 -36.16
C VAL A 54 -45.85 2.73 -37.40
N ASP A 55 -46.53 3.18 -38.43
CA ASP A 55 -45.91 3.55 -39.72
C ASP A 55 -45.23 4.93 -39.73
N ARG A 56 -45.44 5.79 -38.75
CA ARG A 56 -44.89 7.17 -38.68
C ARG A 56 -44.85 7.70 -37.24
N TRP A 57 -44.22 8.87 -37.07
CA TRP A 57 -44.18 9.66 -35.85
C TRP A 57 -45.56 9.81 -35.20
N GLN A 58 -45.77 9.18 -34.06
CA GLN A 58 -47.03 9.28 -33.34
C GLN A 58 -46.79 9.77 -31.91
N GLU A 59 -47.76 10.51 -31.39
CA GLU A 59 -47.70 11.01 -30.02
C GLU A 59 -47.95 9.87 -29.05
N VAL A 60 -47.08 9.77 -28.03
CA VAL A 60 -47.23 8.87 -26.88
C VAL A 60 -47.42 9.71 -25.64
N ARG A 61 -48.59 9.60 -25.05
CA ARG A 61 -48.89 10.24 -23.77
C ARG A 61 -48.54 9.33 -22.64
N VAL A 62 -47.57 9.74 -21.80
CA VAL A 62 -47.15 9.03 -20.60
C VAL A 62 -47.77 9.72 -19.39
N THR A 63 -48.62 9.02 -18.67
CA THR A 63 -49.31 9.54 -17.46
C THR A 63 -48.83 8.71 -16.26
N LEU A 64 -48.30 9.40 -15.26
CA LEU A 64 -47.95 8.82 -13.97
C LEU A 64 -49.03 9.26 -12.94
N SER A 65 -49.55 8.31 -12.18
CA SER A 65 -50.56 8.56 -11.13
C SER A 65 -50.16 7.88 -9.82
N ASP A 66 -50.30 8.61 -8.72
CA ASP A 66 -50.05 8.10 -7.38
C ASP A 66 -51.37 7.58 -6.73
N ARG A 67 -51.25 7.17 -5.47
CA ARG A 67 -52.35 6.64 -4.64
C ARG A 67 -53.44 7.71 -4.36
N ASP A 68 -53.05 8.99 -4.37
CA ASP A 68 -53.91 10.12 -4.07
C ASP A 68 -54.51 10.74 -5.36
N SER A 69 -54.40 10.00 -6.50
CA SER A 69 -54.89 10.43 -7.81
C SER A 69 -54.24 11.70 -8.36
N LYS A 70 -53.08 12.07 -7.87
CA LYS A 70 -52.27 13.12 -8.49
C LYS A 70 -51.63 12.53 -9.74
N THR A 71 -51.59 13.31 -10.82
CA THR A 71 -51.09 12.88 -12.10
C THR A 71 -50.02 13.85 -12.61
N VAL A 72 -49.01 13.28 -13.28
CA VAL A 72 -48.00 14.00 -14.08
C VAL A 72 -48.05 13.43 -15.48
N GLU A 73 -48.19 14.26 -16.48
CA GLU A 73 -48.27 13.85 -17.88
C GLU A 73 -47.07 14.37 -18.68
N ARG A 74 -46.63 13.54 -19.60
CA ARG A 74 -45.58 13.90 -20.60
C ARG A 74 -46.01 13.37 -21.96
N VAL A 75 -45.99 14.20 -22.96
CA VAL A 75 -46.23 13.78 -24.35
C VAL A 75 -44.89 13.73 -25.09
N VAL A 76 -44.62 12.63 -25.77
CA VAL A 76 -43.39 12.38 -26.54
C VAL A 76 -43.75 11.80 -27.91
N GLU A 77 -42.87 11.90 -28.88
CA GLU A 77 -43.10 11.32 -30.23
C GLU A 77 -42.28 10.04 -30.41
N THR A 78 -42.84 9.07 -31.15
CA THR A 78 -42.10 7.90 -31.57
C THR A 78 -41.08 8.26 -32.66
N ASN A 79 -39.99 7.53 -32.73
CA ASN A 79 -39.07 7.62 -33.87
C ASN A 79 -39.55 6.75 -35.04
N LYS A 80 -38.81 6.76 -36.18
CA LYS A 80 -39.16 6.02 -37.41
C LYS A 80 -39.33 4.50 -37.24
N ILE A 81 -38.84 3.91 -36.16
CA ILE A 81 -38.93 2.48 -35.86
C ILE A 81 -39.85 2.21 -34.64
N GLY A 82 -40.62 3.21 -34.21
CA GLY A 82 -41.61 3.08 -33.16
C GLY A 82 -41.09 3.24 -31.74
N ASN A 83 -39.80 3.48 -31.51
CA ASN A 83 -39.27 3.71 -30.19
C ASN A 83 -39.59 5.13 -29.71
N TRP A 84 -39.88 5.27 -28.41
CA TRP A 84 -40.12 6.54 -27.76
C TRP A 84 -39.46 6.58 -26.38
N SER A 85 -39.16 7.79 -25.91
CA SER A 85 -38.62 8.01 -24.56
C SER A 85 -39.26 9.24 -23.93
N ALA A 86 -39.74 9.11 -22.72
CA ALA A 86 -40.18 10.21 -21.88
C ALA A 86 -39.13 10.42 -20.79
N GLU A 87 -38.30 11.41 -21.02
CA GLU A 87 -37.13 11.69 -20.18
C GLU A 87 -37.43 12.85 -19.23
N GLU A 88 -36.79 12.84 -18.05
CA GLU A 88 -36.84 13.92 -17.05
C GLU A 88 -38.25 14.33 -16.62
N ILE A 89 -39.15 13.37 -16.39
CA ILE A 89 -40.48 13.66 -15.84
C ILE A 89 -40.32 14.03 -14.37
N ASP A 90 -40.65 15.26 -14.00
CA ASP A 90 -40.62 15.72 -12.62
C ASP A 90 -41.75 15.08 -11.80
N ILE A 91 -41.40 14.27 -10.82
CA ILE A 91 -42.32 13.56 -9.94
C ILE A 91 -42.35 14.14 -8.52
N SER A 92 -41.75 15.29 -8.31
CA SER A 92 -41.68 15.94 -6.99
C SER A 92 -43.04 16.22 -6.34
N THR A 93 -44.08 16.23 -7.14
CA THR A 93 -45.48 16.48 -6.68
C THR A 93 -46.23 15.19 -6.32
N LEU A 94 -45.69 14.00 -6.67
CA LEU A 94 -46.34 12.73 -6.38
C LEU A 94 -46.00 12.26 -4.95
N SER A 95 -46.96 11.57 -4.34
CA SER A 95 -46.78 10.97 -3.01
C SER A 95 -45.99 9.69 -3.06
N ASP A 96 -45.25 9.39 -1.98
CA ASP A 96 -44.57 8.11 -1.83
C ASP A 96 -45.54 6.92 -1.90
N GLY A 97 -45.11 5.85 -2.51
CA GLY A 97 -45.90 4.65 -2.63
C GLY A 97 -45.99 4.14 -4.07
N LYS A 98 -47.02 3.34 -4.35
CA LYS A 98 -47.20 2.76 -5.66
C LYS A 98 -47.62 3.81 -6.68
N ILE A 99 -46.82 3.96 -7.74
CA ILE A 99 -47.11 4.80 -8.91
C ILE A 99 -47.55 3.87 -10.05
N ASN A 100 -48.68 4.21 -10.65
CA ASN A 100 -49.12 3.58 -11.89
C ASN A 100 -48.69 4.46 -13.07
N ILE A 101 -48.10 3.84 -14.06
CA ILE A 101 -47.62 4.47 -15.28
C ILE A 101 -48.48 3.95 -16.42
N ALA A 102 -49.15 4.83 -17.13
CA ALA A 102 -49.89 4.51 -18.34
C ALA A 102 -49.21 5.18 -19.53
N ALA A 103 -48.95 4.43 -20.58
CA ALA A 103 -48.51 4.97 -21.86
C ALA A 103 -49.60 4.71 -22.89
N VAL A 104 -50.08 5.75 -23.55
CA VAL A 104 -51.17 5.72 -24.52
C VAL A 104 -50.65 6.31 -25.84
N VAL A 105 -50.81 5.54 -26.92
CA VAL A 105 -50.52 6.00 -28.29
C VAL A 105 -51.82 6.42 -28.93
N GLU A 106 -51.89 7.66 -29.41
CA GLU A 106 -53.07 8.23 -30.04
C GLU A 106 -52.77 8.55 -31.53
N ASP A 107 -53.81 8.48 -32.39
CA ASP A 107 -53.71 8.96 -33.75
C ASP A 107 -53.96 10.47 -33.83
N ASP A 108 -53.73 11.07 -35.01
CA ASP A 108 -53.93 12.52 -35.24
C ASP A 108 -55.36 13.02 -34.96
N ALA A 109 -56.30 12.11 -34.78
CA ALA A 109 -57.70 12.38 -34.46
C ALA A 109 -58.01 12.18 -32.98
N GLY A 110 -57.00 11.83 -32.14
CA GLY A 110 -57.15 11.58 -30.70
C GLY A 110 -57.75 10.22 -30.33
N LYS A 111 -57.74 9.26 -31.30
CA LYS A 111 -58.22 7.89 -31.05
C LYS A 111 -57.10 7.06 -30.51
N ILE A 112 -57.32 6.38 -29.37
CA ILE A 112 -56.36 5.48 -28.75
C ILE A 112 -56.10 4.28 -29.67
N LEU A 113 -54.85 4.14 -30.09
CA LEU A 113 -54.37 3.02 -30.91
C LEU A 113 -53.81 1.89 -30.05
N ALA A 114 -53.09 2.22 -29.00
CA ALA A 114 -52.54 1.27 -28.05
C ALA A 114 -52.44 1.88 -26.68
N GLN A 115 -52.56 1.05 -25.63
CA GLN A 115 -52.39 1.45 -24.25
C GLN A 115 -51.66 0.36 -23.48
N THR A 116 -50.70 0.72 -22.66
CA THR A 116 -50.06 -0.18 -21.72
C THR A 116 -49.97 0.47 -20.34
N THR A 117 -49.86 -0.36 -19.30
CA THR A 117 -49.68 0.13 -17.93
C THR A 117 -48.57 -0.63 -17.25
N ALA A 118 -47.73 0.08 -16.53
CA ALA A 118 -46.71 -0.46 -15.64
C ALA A 118 -46.90 0.14 -14.25
N GLY A 119 -46.32 -0.50 -13.26
CA GLY A 119 -46.34 0.00 -11.88
C GLY A 119 -44.93 0.00 -11.28
N THR A 120 -44.63 1.07 -10.56
CA THR A 120 -43.41 1.16 -9.79
C THR A 120 -43.70 1.67 -8.37
N VAL A 121 -42.76 1.61 -7.48
CA VAL A 121 -42.90 2.13 -6.13
C VAL A 121 -41.94 3.31 -5.98
N LEU A 122 -42.50 4.47 -5.71
CA LEU A 122 -41.73 5.66 -5.36
C LEU A 122 -41.42 5.59 -3.87
N ASP A 123 -40.15 5.51 -3.53
CA ASP A 123 -39.62 5.63 -2.18
C ASP A 123 -38.63 6.80 -2.15
N THR A 124 -39.11 7.96 -1.69
CA THR A 124 -38.28 9.15 -1.56
C THR A 124 -37.52 9.16 -0.24
N SER A 125 -37.73 8.17 0.63
CA SER A 125 -36.97 8.05 1.85
C SER A 125 -35.47 7.95 1.57
N PHE A 126 -34.67 8.69 2.33
CA PHE A 126 -33.22 8.60 2.24
C PHE A 126 -32.76 7.29 2.85
N SER A 127 -32.32 6.34 2.03
CA SER A 127 -31.65 5.14 2.50
C SER A 127 -30.15 5.39 2.59
N LEU A 128 -29.64 5.46 3.82
CA LEU A 128 -28.20 5.59 4.07
C LEU A 128 -27.44 4.38 3.47
N ALA A 129 -28.02 3.20 3.53
CA ALA A 129 -27.40 1.98 2.99
C ALA A 129 -27.26 2.05 1.47
N GLU A 130 -28.26 2.50 0.73
CA GLU A 130 -28.17 2.68 -0.73
C GLU A 130 -27.17 3.75 -1.12
N PHE A 131 -27.18 4.89 -0.41
CA PHE A 131 -26.18 5.94 -0.63
C PHE A 131 -24.75 5.40 -0.45
N MET A 132 -24.53 4.64 0.64
CA MET A 132 -23.24 4.02 0.93
C MET A 132 -22.88 2.96 -0.13
N LYS A 133 -23.85 2.16 -0.60
CA LYS A 133 -23.66 1.15 -1.65
C LYS A 133 -23.30 1.79 -2.99
N LYS A 134 -24.00 2.85 -3.39
CA LYS A 134 -23.70 3.61 -4.64
C LYS A 134 -22.30 4.21 -4.63
N ARG A 135 -21.76 4.54 -3.45
CA ARG A 135 -20.41 5.10 -3.25
C ARG A 135 -19.50 4.14 -2.47
N PHE A 136 -19.59 2.86 -2.77
CA PHE A 136 -18.98 1.77 -2.02
C PHE A 136 -17.50 2.02 -1.64
N ALA A 137 -16.65 2.27 -2.63
CA ALA A 137 -15.21 2.48 -2.40
C ALA A 137 -14.95 3.73 -1.52
N ALA A 138 -15.66 4.83 -1.78
CA ALA A 138 -15.51 6.06 -1.01
C ALA A 138 -15.98 5.88 0.44
N THR A 139 -17.08 5.16 0.65
CA THR A 139 -17.64 4.90 1.99
C THR A 139 -16.66 4.09 2.85
N ILE A 140 -16.11 3.00 2.29
CA ILE A 140 -15.13 2.18 3.00
C ILE A 140 -13.86 2.96 3.29
N PHE A 141 -13.35 3.71 2.29
CA PHE A 141 -12.15 4.52 2.47
C PHE A 141 -12.35 5.60 3.54
N LEU A 142 -13.51 6.28 3.53
CA LEU A 142 -13.84 7.30 4.53
C LEU A 142 -13.90 6.71 5.95
N LEU A 143 -14.53 5.53 6.10
CA LEU A 143 -14.55 4.81 7.38
C LEU A 143 -13.13 4.50 7.86
N MET A 144 -12.27 3.98 6.97
CA MET A 144 -10.89 3.66 7.32
C MET A 144 -10.12 4.90 7.78
N VAL A 145 -10.22 6.00 7.02
CA VAL A 145 -9.56 7.27 7.37
C VAL A 145 -10.08 7.80 8.70
N ALA A 146 -11.40 7.77 8.91
CA ALA A 146 -11.99 8.22 10.17
C ALA A 146 -11.49 7.42 11.37
N LEU A 147 -11.42 6.09 11.26
CA LEU A 147 -10.89 5.23 12.33
C LEU A 147 -9.41 5.47 12.58
N LEU A 148 -8.62 5.69 11.53
CA LEU A 148 -7.20 6.04 11.67
C LEU A 148 -7.00 7.39 12.38
N LEU A 149 -7.79 8.40 12.01
CA LEU A 149 -7.74 9.73 12.65
C LEU A 149 -8.18 9.70 14.11
N LEU A 150 -9.05 8.75 14.48
CA LEU A 150 -9.43 8.46 15.86
C LEU A 150 -8.32 7.71 16.64
N GLY A 151 -7.23 7.31 15.98
CA GLY A 151 -6.09 6.65 16.60
C GLY A 151 -6.22 5.14 16.75
N PHE A 152 -7.15 4.49 16.05
CA PHE A 152 -7.25 3.03 16.06
C PHE A 152 -6.08 2.40 15.32
N PRO A 153 -5.52 1.27 15.83
CA PRO A 153 -4.49 0.51 15.12
C PRO A 153 -5.03 0.00 13.78
N MET A 154 -4.18 -0.02 12.73
CA MET A 154 -4.55 -0.31 11.33
C MET A 154 -5.35 -1.60 11.13
N LYS A 155 -5.17 -2.62 11.97
CA LYS A 155 -5.97 -3.85 11.93
C LYS A 155 -7.48 -3.62 12.10
N ILE A 156 -7.87 -2.61 12.90
CA ILE A 156 -9.28 -2.28 13.15
C ILE A 156 -9.93 -1.63 11.93
N PRO A 157 -9.38 -0.56 11.32
CA PRO A 157 -9.87 -0.03 10.06
C PRO A 157 -10.02 -1.05 8.95
N LEU A 158 -9.05 -1.97 8.78
CA LEU A 158 -9.12 -3.03 7.77
C LEU A 158 -10.27 -4.00 7.99
N ILE A 159 -10.42 -4.51 9.22
CA ILE A 159 -11.51 -5.44 9.56
C ILE A 159 -12.86 -4.74 9.48
N ALA A 160 -12.97 -3.52 10.00
CA ALA A 160 -14.19 -2.73 9.94
C ALA A 160 -14.59 -2.41 8.49
N GLY A 161 -13.63 -2.01 7.66
CA GLY A 161 -13.86 -1.77 6.23
C GLY A 161 -14.28 -3.02 5.48
N ALA A 162 -13.65 -4.18 5.77
CA ALA A 162 -14.05 -5.46 5.20
C ALA A 162 -15.46 -5.87 5.65
N THR A 163 -15.78 -5.71 6.95
CA THR A 163 -17.10 -6.06 7.49
C THR A 163 -18.20 -5.17 6.91
N LEU A 164 -17.97 -3.85 6.85
CA LEU A 164 -18.90 -2.92 6.20
C LEU A 164 -19.06 -3.25 4.73
N GLY A 165 -17.97 -3.61 4.04
CA GLY A 165 -18.01 -4.01 2.65
C GLY A 165 -18.88 -5.25 2.43
N VAL A 166 -18.74 -6.29 3.25
CA VAL A 166 -19.62 -7.47 3.20
C VAL A 166 -21.08 -7.07 3.47
N TYR A 167 -21.33 -6.25 4.48
CA TYR A 167 -22.66 -5.75 4.80
C TYR A 167 -23.33 -5.05 3.60
N LEU A 168 -22.60 -4.19 2.91
CA LEU A 168 -23.09 -3.45 1.75
C LEU A 168 -23.26 -4.34 0.49
N LEU A 169 -22.38 -5.32 0.29
CA LEU A 169 -22.43 -6.23 -0.86
C LEU A 169 -23.58 -7.23 -0.79
N TYR A 170 -23.97 -7.65 0.41
CA TYR A 170 -24.97 -8.68 0.65
C TYR A 170 -26.23 -8.12 1.31
N ASP A 171 -26.54 -6.84 1.10
CA ASP A 171 -27.78 -6.18 1.56
C ASP A 171 -28.12 -6.39 3.04
N GLY A 172 -27.10 -6.36 3.88
CA GLY A 172 -27.22 -6.49 5.33
C GLY A 172 -27.14 -7.93 5.86
N ASP A 173 -26.97 -8.92 5.00
CA ASP A 173 -26.78 -10.31 5.42
C ASP A 173 -25.39 -10.55 5.99
N LEU A 174 -25.28 -10.49 7.30
CA LEU A 174 -24.03 -10.75 8.03
C LEU A 174 -23.64 -12.24 8.06
N SER A 175 -24.49 -13.18 7.63
CA SER A 175 -24.11 -14.60 7.55
C SER A 175 -22.94 -14.80 6.59
N GLN A 176 -22.79 -13.92 5.61
CA GLN A 176 -21.72 -13.92 4.61
C GLN A 176 -20.35 -13.50 5.15
N THR A 177 -20.26 -13.02 6.40
CA THR A 177 -18.98 -12.76 7.06
C THR A 177 -18.10 -14.00 7.20
N GLN A 178 -18.68 -15.20 7.11
CA GLN A 178 -17.91 -16.43 7.04
C GLN A 178 -16.90 -16.44 5.89
N PHE A 179 -17.24 -15.88 4.71
CA PHE A 179 -16.30 -15.76 3.58
C PHE A 179 -15.14 -14.83 3.91
N MET A 180 -15.42 -13.73 4.61
CA MET A 180 -14.37 -12.83 5.10
C MET A 180 -13.37 -13.56 6.01
N ILE A 181 -13.88 -14.37 6.96
CA ILE A 181 -13.05 -15.18 7.87
C ILE A 181 -12.25 -16.22 7.08
N GLN A 182 -12.86 -16.88 6.09
CA GLN A 182 -12.14 -17.81 5.21
C GLN A 182 -11.02 -17.14 4.46
N GLN A 183 -11.21 -15.92 3.94
CA GLN A 183 -10.16 -15.15 3.28
C GLN A 183 -9.05 -14.71 4.24
N MET A 184 -9.40 -14.32 5.48
CA MET A 184 -8.41 -14.05 6.53
C MET A 184 -7.51 -15.28 6.77
N MET A 185 -8.13 -16.45 6.92
CA MET A 185 -7.41 -17.71 7.12
C MET A 185 -6.60 -18.11 5.88
N ALA A 186 -7.13 -17.93 4.68
CA ALA A 186 -6.40 -18.17 3.44
C ALA A 186 -5.18 -17.28 3.27
N GLY A 187 -5.28 -16.01 3.69
CA GLY A 187 -4.18 -15.05 3.63
C GLY A 187 -2.98 -15.42 4.50
N ILE A 188 -3.19 -16.10 5.62
CA ILE A 188 -2.12 -16.50 6.55
C ILE A 188 -1.60 -17.94 6.35
N ARG A 189 -2.20 -18.72 5.42
CA ARG A 189 -1.81 -20.11 5.13
C ARG A 189 -0.49 -20.29 4.37
N PRO A 190 -0.03 -19.36 3.49
CA PRO A 190 1.18 -19.58 2.71
C PRO A 190 2.38 -19.92 3.60
N ALA A 191 3.03 -21.05 3.33
CA ALA A 191 4.18 -21.52 4.11
C ALA A 191 5.33 -20.52 4.14
N ALA A 192 5.49 -19.73 3.07
CA ALA A 192 6.49 -18.68 3.01
C ALA A 192 6.33 -17.59 4.10
N LEU A 193 5.12 -17.39 4.65
CA LEU A 193 4.90 -16.46 5.77
C LEU A 193 5.62 -16.89 7.05
N ILE A 194 5.91 -18.17 7.23
CA ILE A 194 6.66 -18.67 8.40
C ILE A 194 8.08 -18.08 8.43
N ALA A 195 8.63 -17.72 7.27
CA ALA A 195 9.93 -17.06 7.21
C ALA A 195 9.94 -15.70 7.95
N VAL A 196 8.84 -14.96 7.93
CA VAL A 196 8.74 -13.61 8.54
C VAL A 196 9.03 -13.64 10.04
N PRO A 197 8.32 -14.41 10.90
CA PRO A 197 8.62 -14.48 12.32
C PRO A 197 10.04 -15.01 12.61
N MET A 198 10.54 -15.93 11.79
CA MET A 198 11.88 -16.48 11.97
C MET A 198 12.96 -15.43 11.68
N PHE A 199 12.84 -14.65 10.60
CA PHE A 199 13.77 -13.55 10.33
C PHE A 199 13.68 -12.45 11.38
N ILE A 200 12.47 -12.09 11.86
CA ILE A 200 12.32 -11.13 12.96
C ILE A 200 13.02 -11.64 14.21
N LEU A 201 12.81 -12.90 14.58
CA LEU A 201 13.43 -13.50 15.78
C LEU A 201 14.95 -13.51 15.68
N SER A 202 15.50 -13.94 14.57
CA SER A 202 16.95 -13.99 14.36
C SER A 202 17.56 -12.58 14.41
N ALA A 203 16.92 -11.58 13.81
CA ALA A 203 17.35 -10.19 13.85
C ALA A 203 17.28 -9.61 15.27
N ASP A 204 16.20 -9.88 16.02
CA ASP A 204 16.06 -9.45 17.41
C ASP A 204 17.16 -10.05 18.33
N ILE A 205 17.48 -11.33 18.14
CA ILE A 205 18.58 -11.99 18.87
C ILE A 205 19.92 -11.29 18.57
N MET A 206 20.21 -11.06 17.28
CA MET A 206 21.48 -10.43 16.88
C MET A 206 21.59 -8.96 17.29
N THR A 207 20.46 -8.24 17.32
CA THR A 207 20.40 -6.83 17.76
C THR A 207 20.64 -6.68 19.25
N ARG A 208 20.06 -7.58 20.07
CA ARG A 208 20.25 -7.58 21.52
C ARG A 208 21.61 -8.13 21.95
N GLY A 209 22.25 -8.91 21.06
CA GLY A 209 23.58 -9.44 21.25
C GLY A 209 24.69 -8.47 20.85
N LYS A 210 25.84 -9.00 20.48
CA LYS A 210 27.02 -8.24 20.03
C LYS A 210 27.23 -8.25 18.51
N SER A 211 26.39 -8.93 17.78
CA SER A 211 26.57 -9.09 16.34
C SER A 211 26.42 -7.75 15.60
N ALA A 212 25.41 -6.94 15.94
CA ALA A 212 25.22 -5.62 15.33
C ALA A 212 26.45 -4.70 15.53
N GLU A 213 26.97 -4.64 16.76
CA GLU A 213 28.16 -3.86 17.12
C GLU A 213 29.40 -4.27 16.27
N LYS A 214 29.62 -5.58 16.10
CA LYS A 214 30.75 -6.09 15.30
C LYS A 214 30.62 -5.78 13.81
N LEU A 215 29.41 -5.77 13.28
CA LEU A 215 29.16 -5.37 11.89
C LEU A 215 29.41 -3.87 11.69
N ILE A 216 29.00 -3.04 12.64
CA ILE A 216 29.31 -1.59 12.67
C ILE A 216 30.82 -1.37 12.71
N ASP A 217 31.53 -2.05 13.63
CA ASP A 217 32.98 -1.95 13.78
C ASP A 217 33.71 -2.32 12.48
N LEU A 218 33.24 -3.36 11.79
CA LEU A 218 33.79 -3.75 10.49
C LEU A 218 33.70 -2.60 9.49
N VAL A 219 32.51 -2.06 9.27
CA VAL A 219 32.31 -1.00 8.28
C VAL A 219 33.14 0.24 8.66
N MET A 220 33.13 0.61 9.93
CA MET A 220 33.91 1.75 10.45
C MET A 220 35.41 1.54 10.24
N ALA A 221 35.96 0.38 10.48
CA ALA A 221 37.41 0.11 10.30
C ALA A 221 37.90 0.33 8.86
N PHE A 222 37.01 0.14 7.86
CA PHE A 222 37.37 0.32 6.45
C PHE A 222 37.08 1.71 5.91
N VAL A 223 36.07 2.42 6.44
CA VAL A 223 35.48 3.61 5.80
C VAL A 223 35.67 4.90 6.60
N ARG A 224 35.79 4.87 7.92
CA ARG A 224 35.79 6.06 8.80
C ARG A 224 36.83 7.14 8.43
N HIS A 225 37.95 6.74 7.83
CA HIS A 225 39.05 7.65 7.45
C HIS A 225 38.75 8.45 6.17
N LEU A 226 37.70 8.09 5.43
CA LEU A 226 37.29 8.83 4.23
C LEU A 226 36.59 10.14 4.61
N LYS A 227 36.53 11.08 3.67
CA LYS A 227 35.74 12.30 3.88
C LYS A 227 34.27 11.92 4.04
N GLY A 228 33.65 12.31 5.15
CA GLY A 228 32.30 11.84 5.50
C GLY A 228 32.23 10.41 6.01
N GLY A 229 33.38 9.80 6.35
CA GLY A 229 33.50 8.38 6.64
C GLY A 229 32.58 7.86 7.75
N LEU A 230 32.30 8.65 8.80
CA LEU A 230 31.31 8.27 9.82
C LEU A 230 29.89 8.15 9.23
N ALA A 231 29.48 9.11 8.40
CA ALA A 231 28.16 9.07 7.78
C ALA A 231 28.06 7.94 6.74
N VAL A 232 29.12 7.75 5.92
CA VAL A 232 29.20 6.61 4.99
C VAL A 232 29.20 5.28 5.73
N SER A 233 29.89 5.19 6.87
CA SER A 233 29.87 3.99 7.73
C SER A 233 28.47 3.72 8.29
N THR A 234 27.70 4.75 8.59
CA THR A 234 26.31 4.60 9.05
C THR A 234 25.42 4.01 7.93
N ALA A 235 25.49 4.54 6.72
CA ALA A 235 24.75 3.97 5.59
C ALA A 235 25.19 2.54 5.28
N GLY A 236 26.50 2.28 5.30
CA GLY A 236 27.06 0.92 5.12
C GLY A 236 26.64 -0.05 6.22
N ALA A 237 26.60 0.41 7.48
CA ALA A 237 26.12 -0.39 8.60
C ALA A 237 24.61 -0.70 8.46
N CYS A 238 23.80 0.26 8.00
CA CYS A 238 22.38 0.01 7.69
C CYS A 238 22.23 -1.04 6.58
N ALA A 239 23.04 -1.00 5.54
CA ALA A 239 23.01 -1.98 4.46
C ALA A 239 23.41 -3.40 4.97
N VAL A 240 24.51 -3.52 5.71
CA VAL A 240 24.99 -4.80 6.23
C VAL A 240 24.04 -5.36 7.31
N PHE A 241 23.51 -4.50 8.17
CA PHE A 241 22.52 -4.92 9.16
C PHE A 241 21.16 -5.22 8.51
N GLY A 242 20.82 -4.53 7.45
CA GLY A 242 19.64 -4.84 6.62
C GLY A 242 19.66 -6.28 6.11
N ALA A 243 20.84 -6.78 5.71
CA ALA A 243 21.04 -8.17 5.33
C ALA A 243 20.85 -9.19 6.49
N VAL A 244 20.56 -8.70 7.69
CA VAL A 244 20.22 -9.51 8.87
C VAL A 244 18.76 -9.32 9.26
N SER A 245 18.28 -8.07 9.28
CA SER A 245 16.98 -7.73 9.87
C SER A 245 15.82 -7.75 8.85
N GLY A 246 16.07 -7.35 7.62
CA GLY A 246 15.03 -7.20 6.60
C GLY A 246 13.93 -6.18 6.94
N SER A 247 14.17 -5.31 7.93
CA SER A 247 13.21 -4.34 8.45
C SER A 247 13.87 -2.97 8.61
N THR A 248 13.22 -1.93 8.07
CA THR A 248 13.67 -0.53 8.19
C THR A 248 13.66 -0.09 9.64
N GLN A 249 12.56 -0.33 10.36
CA GLN A 249 12.39 0.07 11.76
C GLN A 249 13.43 -0.58 12.68
N ALA A 250 13.67 -1.88 12.51
CA ALA A 250 14.70 -2.59 13.29
C ALA A 250 16.09 -2.01 13.01
N THR A 251 16.37 -1.63 11.77
CA THR A 251 17.65 -1.02 11.38
C THR A 251 17.81 0.38 11.97
N VAL A 252 16.76 1.22 12.00
CA VAL A 252 16.79 2.53 12.68
C VAL A 252 17.19 2.37 14.15
N VAL A 253 16.62 1.39 14.84
CA VAL A 253 16.90 1.14 16.28
C VAL A 253 18.33 0.63 16.48
N ALA A 254 18.70 -0.41 15.74
CA ALA A 254 19.96 -1.15 15.96
C ALA A 254 21.19 -0.32 15.56
N ILE A 255 21.10 0.43 14.48
CA ILE A 255 22.23 1.20 13.94
C ILE A 255 22.20 2.64 14.47
N GLY A 256 21.01 3.23 14.58
CA GLY A 256 20.90 4.62 15.02
C GLY A 256 21.27 4.83 16.47
N SER A 257 20.96 3.90 17.37
CA SER A 257 21.24 4.03 18.80
C SER A 257 22.74 4.17 19.10
N PRO A 258 23.64 3.30 18.57
CA PRO A 258 25.07 3.43 18.82
C PRO A 258 25.74 4.52 17.99
N LEU A 259 25.33 4.74 16.71
CA LEU A 259 26.06 5.64 15.82
C LEU A 259 25.66 7.11 15.92
N ARG A 260 24.43 7.44 16.37
CA ARG A 260 24.02 8.83 16.56
C ARG A 260 24.95 9.60 17.49
N PRO A 261 25.33 9.11 18.71
CA PRO A 261 26.27 9.81 19.57
C PRO A 261 27.65 10.00 18.94
N GLU A 262 28.14 9.03 18.17
CA GLU A 262 29.42 9.12 17.47
C GLU A 262 29.40 10.17 16.36
N LEU A 263 28.33 10.23 15.58
CA LEU A 263 28.14 11.27 14.56
C LEU A 263 28.03 12.67 15.17
N GLN A 264 27.36 12.81 16.31
CA GLN A 264 27.28 14.09 17.05
C GLN A 264 28.67 14.55 17.51
N LYS A 265 29.49 13.65 18.11
CA LYS A 265 30.88 13.92 18.47
C LYS A 265 31.73 14.29 17.24
N GLY A 266 31.44 13.66 16.09
CA GLY A 266 32.09 13.96 14.80
C GLY A 266 31.71 15.31 14.20
N GLY A 267 30.79 16.07 14.84
CA GLY A 267 30.40 17.42 14.40
C GLY A 267 29.27 17.49 13.37
N TYR A 268 28.55 16.39 13.15
CA TYR A 268 27.36 16.40 12.28
C TYR A 268 26.16 17.03 12.98
N LYS A 269 25.34 17.77 12.23
CA LYS A 269 24.08 18.33 12.75
C LYS A 269 23.09 17.21 13.03
N ASP A 270 22.36 17.29 14.14
CA ASP A 270 21.45 16.22 14.57
C ASP A 270 20.35 15.94 13.52
N SER A 271 19.83 16.97 12.85
CA SER A 271 18.86 16.80 11.75
C SER A 271 19.40 16.00 10.56
N PHE A 272 20.68 16.16 10.22
CA PHE A 272 21.34 15.34 9.20
C PHE A 272 21.52 13.90 9.67
N ILE A 273 21.94 13.71 10.93
CA ILE A 273 22.14 12.38 11.53
C ILE A 273 20.85 11.57 11.52
N LEU A 274 19.76 12.18 11.99
CA LEU A 274 18.45 11.54 12.06
C LEU A 274 17.94 11.17 10.65
N ALA A 275 18.06 12.11 9.70
CA ALA A 275 17.67 11.86 8.32
C ALA A 275 18.53 10.76 7.66
N LEU A 276 19.83 10.75 7.88
CA LEU A 276 20.74 9.72 7.39
C LEU A 276 20.35 8.35 7.91
N ILE A 277 20.10 8.21 9.22
CA ILE A 277 19.73 6.94 9.84
C ILE A 277 18.38 6.45 9.29
N VAL A 278 17.36 7.31 9.27
CA VAL A 278 16.01 6.96 8.82
C VAL A 278 16.03 6.52 7.36
N ASN A 279 16.59 7.32 6.44
CA ASN A 279 16.56 6.99 5.02
C ASN A 279 17.58 5.89 4.64
N SER A 280 18.72 5.77 5.35
CA SER A 280 19.63 4.65 5.08
C SER A 280 19.04 3.31 5.52
N SER A 281 18.10 3.29 6.45
CA SER A 281 17.40 2.07 6.84
C SER A 281 16.52 1.51 5.72
N ASP A 282 16.10 2.32 4.74
CA ASP A 282 15.33 1.88 3.58
C ASP A 282 16.07 0.83 2.74
N ILE A 283 17.42 0.87 2.77
CA ILE A 283 18.26 -0.14 2.12
C ILE A 283 17.98 -1.54 2.67
N ALA A 284 17.59 -1.65 3.94
CA ALA A 284 17.25 -2.94 4.55
C ALA A 284 16.01 -3.62 3.95
N PHE A 285 15.11 -2.87 3.32
CA PHE A 285 13.98 -3.44 2.59
C PHE A 285 14.36 -4.02 1.22
N LEU A 286 15.53 -3.65 0.69
CA LEU A 286 16.02 -4.11 -0.62
C LEU A 286 17.04 -5.24 -0.48
N ILE A 287 17.88 -5.21 0.55
CA ILE A 287 18.91 -6.25 0.75
C ILE A 287 18.30 -7.46 1.46
N PRO A 288 18.50 -8.70 0.92
CA PRO A 288 17.91 -9.91 1.53
C PRO A 288 18.48 -10.22 2.92
N PRO A 289 17.63 -10.77 3.81
CA PRO A 289 16.20 -11.03 3.63
C PRO A 289 15.36 -9.78 3.77
N SER A 290 14.31 -9.64 2.98
CA SER A 290 13.38 -8.50 3.06
C SER A 290 11.98 -8.97 3.37
N ILE A 291 11.39 -8.46 4.46
CA ILE A 291 10.02 -8.79 4.85
C ILE A 291 9.03 -8.27 3.79
N GLY A 292 9.25 -7.07 3.26
CA GLY A 292 8.41 -6.49 2.20
C GLY A 292 8.40 -7.36 0.93
N MET A 293 9.55 -7.86 0.50
CA MET A 293 9.66 -8.74 -0.66
C MET A 293 8.99 -10.09 -0.42
N ILE A 294 9.06 -10.65 0.79
CA ILE A 294 8.35 -11.90 1.13
C ILE A 294 6.84 -11.68 1.00
N ILE A 295 6.29 -10.63 1.59
CA ILE A 295 4.87 -10.32 1.54
C ILE A 295 4.42 -10.06 0.09
N TYR A 296 5.18 -9.25 -0.67
CA TYR A 296 4.90 -9.03 -2.08
C TYR A 296 4.93 -10.34 -2.88
N GLY A 297 5.96 -11.16 -2.71
CA GLY A 297 6.11 -12.44 -3.43
C GLY A 297 4.93 -13.39 -3.19
N ILE A 298 4.39 -13.41 -1.97
CA ILE A 298 3.22 -14.20 -1.62
C ILE A 298 1.96 -13.65 -2.30
N VAL A 299 1.73 -12.35 -2.23
CA VAL A 299 0.52 -11.71 -2.77
C VAL A 299 0.52 -11.69 -4.30
N ALA A 300 1.65 -11.38 -4.92
CA ALA A 300 1.83 -11.36 -6.37
C ALA A 300 2.12 -12.75 -6.97
N LYS A 301 2.26 -13.78 -6.13
CA LYS A 301 2.58 -15.18 -6.53
C LYS A 301 3.83 -15.26 -7.40
N THR A 302 4.88 -14.51 -7.01
CA THR A 302 6.17 -14.51 -7.72
C THR A 302 7.30 -15.05 -6.85
N SER A 303 8.44 -15.35 -7.47
CA SER A 303 9.60 -15.98 -6.83
C SER A 303 10.25 -15.06 -5.80
N ILE A 304 10.22 -15.44 -4.52
CA ILE A 304 10.89 -14.71 -3.43
C ILE A 304 12.43 -14.71 -3.61
N PRO A 305 13.09 -15.81 -3.98
CA PRO A 305 14.52 -15.79 -4.29
C PRO A 305 14.89 -14.78 -5.38
N GLU A 306 14.14 -14.72 -6.48
CA GLU A 306 14.40 -13.75 -7.54
C GLU A 306 14.25 -12.31 -7.07
N LEU A 307 13.21 -12.01 -6.27
CA LEU A 307 13.03 -10.69 -5.64
C LEU A 307 14.23 -10.31 -4.78
N PHE A 308 14.73 -11.25 -3.98
CA PHE A 308 15.87 -11.04 -3.11
C PHE A 308 17.12 -10.62 -3.88
N ILE A 309 17.43 -11.29 -4.99
CA ILE A 309 18.56 -10.90 -5.84
C ILE A 309 18.32 -9.56 -6.52
N ALA A 310 17.11 -9.33 -7.03
CA ALA A 310 16.76 -8.11 -7.73
C ALA A 310 16.88 -6.87 -6.84
N GLY A 311 16.68 -7.00 -5.54
CA GLY A 311 16.82 -5.91 -4.58
C GLY A 311 18.26 -5.47 -4.32
N ILE A 312 19.24 -6.35 -4.52
CA ILE A 312 20.66 -6.05 -4.23
C ILE A 312 21.18 -4.90 -5.10
N GLY A 313 20.87 -4.90 -6.39
CA GLY A 313 21.33 -3.86 -7.33
C GLY A 313 20.91 -2.45 -6.91
N PRO A 314 19.60 -2.16 -6.77
CA PRO A 314 19.12 -0.87 -6.29
C PRO A 314 19.63 -0.52 -4.89
N GLY A 315 19.70 -1.50 -3.97
CA GLY A 315 20.23 -1.30 -2.62
C GLY A 315 21.68 -0.80 -2.61
N LEU A 316 22.54 -1.40 -3.43
CA LEU A 316 23.93 -0.96 -3.59
C LEU A 316 24.05 0.40 -4.29
N LEU A 317 23.18 0.68 -5.26
CA LEU A 317 23.13 1.99 -5.92
C LEU A 317 22.76 3.10 -4.92
N ILE A 318 21.75 2.87 -4.06
CA ILE A 318 21.36 3.80 -3.02
C ILE A 318 22.50 4.01 -2.02
N LEU A 319 23.17 2.94 -1.58
CA LEU A 319 24.33 3.02 -0.69
C LEU A 319 25.45 3.88 -1.31
N LEU A 320 25.73 3.70 -2.60
CA LEU A 320 26.72 4.50 -3.32
C LEU A 320 26.33 5.99 -3.34
N LEU A 321 25.08 6.31 -3.72
CA LEU A 321 24.59 7.68 -3.81
C LEU A 321 24.56 8.36 -2.43
N PHE A 322 24.14 7.66 -1.39
CA PHE A 322 24.16 8.16 -0.01
C PHE A 322 25.60 8.38 0.49
N SER A 323 26.52 7.51 0.08
CA SER A 323 27.94 7.69 0.39
C SER A 323 28.52 8.94 -0.28
N ILE A 324 28.20 9.18 -1.54
CA ILE A 324 28.58 10.38 -2.28
C ILE A 324 27.99 11.63 -1.61
N TYR A 325 26.69 11.62 -1.33
CA TYR A 325 26.02 12.75 -0.67
C TYR A 325 26.62 13.04 0.71
N SER A 326 26.88 12.00 1.51
CA SER A 326 27.51 12.13 2.83
C SER A 326 28.93 12.70 2.77
N ALA A 327 29.71 12.31 1.75
CA ALA A 327 31.04 12.86 1.51
C ALA A 327 30.98 14.34 1.11
N ILE A 328 30.05 14.72 0.22
CA ILE A 328 29.81 16.11 -0.18
C ILE A 328 29.37 16.95 1.03
N TYR A 329 28.42 16.43 1.83
CA TYR A 329 27.95 17.10 3.04
C TYR A 329 29.10 17.36 4.02
N ALA A 330 29.95 16.37 4.27
CA ALA A 330 31.09 16.50 5.16
C ALA A 330 32.16 17.46 4.61
N TYR A 331 32.34 17.52 3.29
CA TYR A 331 33.25 18.47 2.65
C TYR A 331 32.75 19.89 2.82
N VAL A 332 31.49 20.17 2.52
CA VAL A 332 30.88 21.51 2.61
C VAL A 332 30.84 22.02 4.05
N ASN A 333 30.49 21.16 5.00
CA ASN A 333 30.42 21.53 6.43
C ASN A 333 31.75 21.40 7.17
N LYS A 334 32.87 21.16 6.45
CA LYS A 334 34.23 21.03 6.99
C LYS A 334 34.34 20.01 8.15
N ILE A 335 33.57 18.94 8.07
CA ILE A 335 33.60 17.85 9.07
C ILE A 335 35.00 17.21 9.08
N PRO A 336 35.64 17.03 10.26
CA PRO A 336 36.95 16.40 10.35
C PRO A 336 36.88 14.93 9.93
N THR A 337 37.99 14.42 9.42
CA THR A 337 38.15 12.98 9.13
C THR A 337 38.77 12.29 10.32
N GLU A 338 38.37 11.05 10.58
CA GLU A 338 39.01 10.23 11.60
C GLU A 338 40.31 9.60 11.11
N PRO A 339 41.20 9.20 12.02
CA PRO A 339 42.46 8.55 11.65
C PRO A 339 42.17 7.19 10.97
N LYS A 340 43.02 6.86 10.01
CA LYS A 340 42.95 5.58 9.29
C LYS A 340 43.27 4.43 10.22
N ALA A 341 42.37 3.43 10.31
CA ALA A 341 42.64 2.21 11.03
C ALA A 341 43.84 1.46 10.43
N SER A 342 44.69 0.92 11.29
CA SER A 342 45.82 0.08 10.88
C SER A 342 45.32 -1.23 10.23
N TRP A 343 46.16 -1.85 9.42
CA TRP A 343 45.83 -3.15 8.80
C TRP A 343 45.54 -4.23 9.86
N ARG A 344 46.22 -4.13 11.04
CA ARG A 344 45.98 -5.03 12.17
C ARG A 344 44.57 -4.82 12.76
N GLU A 345 44.13 -3.57 12.90
CA GLU A 345 42.77 -3.25 13.39
C GLU A 345 41.72 -3.70 12.37
N ARG A 346 41.93 -3.48 11.07
CA ARG A 346 41.05 -3.96 10.00
C ARG A 346 40.94 -5.47 9.99
N GLY A 347 42.08 -6.18 10.08
CA GLY A 347 42.10 -7.64 10.17
C GLY A 347 41.37 -8.16 11.41
N LYS A 348 41.54 -7.48 12.57
CA LYS A 348 40.83 -7.82 13.80
C LYS A 348 39.31 -7.56 13.69
N ALA A 349 38.91 -6.46 13.09
CA ALA A 349 37.50 -6.15 12.85
C ALA A 349 36.86 -7.18 11.90
N LEU A 350 37.54 -7.53 10.82
CA LEU A 350 37.09 -8.56 9.87
C LEU A 350 36.95 -9.93 10.55
N TYR A 351 37.96 -10.35 11.32
CA TYR A 351 37.90 -11.62 12.03
C TYR A 351 36.74 -11.69 13.03
N ARG A 352 36.49 -10.58 13.75
CA ARG A 352 35.36 -10.49 14.70
C ARG A 352 34.00 -10.46 14.02
N ALA A 353 33.93 -9.87 12.83
CA ALA A 353 32.69 -9.76 12.06
C ALA A 353 32.42 -11.00 11.18
N LEU A 354 33.41 -11.89 11.01
CA LEU A 354 33.28 -13.10 10.18
C LEU A 354 32.07 -13.95 10.60
N TRP A 355 31.87 -14.09 11.90
CA TRP A 355 30.75 -14.83 12.44
C TRP A 355 29.40 -14.15 12.20
N PRO A 356 29.17 -12.87 12.54
CA PRO A 356 27.93 -12.18 12.15
C PRO A 356 27.68 -12.16 10.63
N LEU A 357 28.73 -12.07 9.79
CA LEU A 357 28.62 -12.14 8.33
C LEU A 357 28.21 -13.54 7.85
N GLY A 358 28.39 -14.58 8.65
CA GLY A 358 27.85 -15.93 8.36
C GLY A 358 26.33 -15.92 8.19
N PHE A 359 25.62 -15.00 8.84
CA PHE A 359 24.17 -14.88 8.73
C PHE A 359 23.70 -14.55 7.29
N PRO A 360 24.08 -13.39 6.69
CA PRO A 360 23.76 -13.13 5.29
C PRO A 360 24.36 -14.18 4.33
N ALA A 361 25.53 -14.76 4.66
CA ALA A 361 26.12 -15.82 3.84
C ALA A 361 25.26 -17.10 3.80
N ILE A 362 24.68 -17.50 4.95
CA ILE A 362 23.76 -18.64 5.03
C ILE A 362 22.48 -18.35 4.21
N ILE A 363 21.91 -17.16 4.32
CA ILE A 363 20.67 -16.80 3.62
C ILE A 363 20.93 -16.71 2.13
N ILE A 364 21.87 -15.86 1.73
CA ILE A 364 22.18 -15.60 0.32
C ILE A 364 22.75 -16.87 -0.32
N GLY A 365 23.77 -17.44 0.27
CA GLY A 365 24.43 -18.64 -0.25
C GLY A 365 23.53 -19.87 -0.24
N GLY A 366 22.74 -20.07 0.81
CA GLY A 366 21.84 -21.21 0.96
C GLY A 366 20.65 -21.16 0.00
N ILE A 367 20.02 -19.99 -0.17
CA ILE A 367 18.88 -19.83 -1.08
C ILE A 367 19.34 -19.90 -2.53
N PHE A 368 20.41 -19.17 -2.90
CA PHE A 368 20.87 -19.12 -4.29
C PHE A 368 21.67 -20.36 -4.70
N GLY A 369 22.28 -21.04 -3.74
CA GLY A 369 22.86 -22.35 -3.97
C GLY A 369 21.83 -23.47 -4.10
N GLY A 370 20.53 -23.17 -3.98
CA GLY A 370 19.46 -24.17 -4.05
C GLY A 370 19.42 -25.15 -2.88
N ILE A 371 20.15 -24.84 -1.79
CA ILE A 371 20.26 -25.70 -0.59
C ILE A 371 19.03 -25.51 0.29
N PHE A 372 18.54 -24.29 0.41
CA PHE A 372 17.42 -23.91 1.29
C PHE A 372 16.34 -23.14 0.54
N SER A 373 15.08 -23.45 0.83
CA SER A 373 13.96 -22.54 0.59
C SER A 373 14.08 -21.31 1.51
N PRO A 374 13.37 -20.18 1.21
CA PRO A 374 13.37 -19.02 2.10
C PRO A 374 12.94 -19.33 3.53
N THR A 375 12.00 -20.26 3.74
CA THR A 375 11.54 -20.68 5.07
C THR A 375 12.57 -21.51 5.82
N GLU A 376 13.28 -22.42 5.14
CA GLU A 376 14.37 -23.19 5.73
C GLU A 376 15.55 -22.29 6.06
N ALA A 377 15.92 -21.37 5.17
CA ALA A 377 16.96 -20.38 5.44
C ALA A 377 16.64 -19.53 6.67
N ALA A 378 15.37 -19.14 6.85
CA ALA A 378 14.92 -18.40 8.04
C ALA A 378 15.04 -19.24 9.32
N ALA A 379 14.67 -20.51 9.30
CA ALA A 379 14.81 -21.42 10.45
C ALA A 379 16.30 -21.66 10.81
N VAL A 380 17.14 -21.91 9.80
CA VAL A 380 18.60 -22.06 9.99
C VAL A 380 19.21 -20.77 10.57
N SER A 381 18.72 -19.61 10.12
CA SER A 381 19.16 -18.29 10.61
C SER A 381 18.86 -18.10 12.11
N VAL A 382 17.70 -18.55 12.60
CA VAL A 382 17.38 -18.52 14.04
C VAL A 382 18.34 -19.43 14.82
N ALA A 383 18.55 -20.66 14.36
CA ALA A 383 19.47 -21.59 14.99
C ALA A 383 20.89 -20.99 15.03
N TYR A 384 21.32 -20.39 13.92
CA TYR A 384 22.64 -19.73 13.84
C TYR A 384 22.75 -18.55 14.80
N ALA A 385 21.74 -17.68 14.89
CA ALA A 385 21.73 -16.56 15.81
C ALA A 385 21.80 -17.01 17.28
N ILE A 386 21.08 -18.08 17.66
CA ILE A 386 21.14 -18.69 19.00
C ILE A 386 22.55 -19.23 19.30
N LEU A 387 23.13 -19.98 18.36
CA LEU A 387 24.49 -20.51 18.51
C LEU A 387 25.52 -19.38 18.66
N LEU A 388 25.37 -18.33 17.85
CA LEU A 388 26.29 -17.21 17.83
C LEU A 388 26.26 -16.42 19.16
N GLU A 389 25.06 -15.97 19.59
CA GLU A 389 24.93 -15.10 20.76
C GLU A 389 24.90 -15.87 22.08
N GLY A 390 24.39 -17.10 22.10
CA GLY A 390 24.34 -17.94 23.29
C GLY A 390 25.63 -18.66 23.59
N PHE A 391 26.27 -19.23 22.60
CA PHE A 391 27.43 -20.12 22.82
C PHE A 391 28.77 -19.46 22.47
N LEU A 392 28.86 -18.77 21.30
CA LEU A 392 30.11 -18.19 20.83
C LEU A 392 30.43 -16.87 21.57
N PHE A 393 29.48 -15.93 21.55
CA PHE A 393 29.67 -14.62 22.20
C PHE A 393 29.25 -14.60 23.66
N LYS A 394 28.43 -15.55 24.06
CA LYS A 394 27.92 -15.69 25.45
C LYS A 394 27.28 -14.40 25.98
N THR A 395 26.60 -13.69 25.10
CA THR A 395 25.98 -12.39 25.39
C THR A 395 24.55 -12.52 25.90
N MET A 396 23.86 -13.60 25.53
CA MET A 396 22.48 -13.87 25.89
C MET A 396 22.37 -15.15 26.73
N LYS A 397 21.63 -15.05 27.84
CA LYS A 397 21.23 -16.18 28.66
C LYS A 397 19.88 -16.74 28.20
N LEU A 398 19.50 -17.92 28.65
CA LEU A 398 18.22 -18.56 28.32
C LEU A 398 17.02 -17.64 28.62
N LYS A 399 17.06 -16.87 29.70
CA LYS A 399 16.03 -15.87 30.05
C LYS A 399 15.90 -14.77 29.00
N ASP A 400 17.02 -14.34 28.42
CA ASP A 400 17.05 -13.29 27.41
C ASP A 400 16.46 -13.81 26.09
N PHE A 401 16.78 -15.05 25.71
CA PHE A 401 16.15 -15.72 24.55
C PHE A 401 14.65 -15.85 24.71
N TRP A 402 14.18 -16.24 25.92
CA TRP A 402 12.75 -16.32 26.20
C TRP A 402 12.06 -14.96 26.09
N ALA A 403 12.64 -13.91 26.66
CA ALA A 403 12.12 -12.56 26.60
C ALA A 403 12.11 -12.03 25.15
N THR A 404 13.15 -12.35 24.35
CA THR A 404 13.23 -12.00 22.94
C THR A 404 12.15 -12.73 22.13
N SER A 405 12.00 -14.04 22.35
CA SER A 405 10.97 -14.84 21.67
C SER A 405 9.56 -14.34 21.97
N LEU A 406 9.29 -13.94 23.22
CA LEU A 406 7.99 -13.36 23.60
C LEU A 406 7.75 -12.02 22.89
N SER A 407 8.75 -11.14 22.86
CA SER A 407 8.70 -9.86 22.15
C SER A 407 8.43 -10.07 20.65
N THR A 408 9.18 -10.95 20.01
CA THR A 408 9.01 -11.31 18.60
C THR A 408 7.64 -11.94 18.35
N GLY A 409 7.15 -12.77 19.27
CA GLY A 409 5.81 -13.37 19.18
C GLY A 409 4.71 -12.32 19.13
N LEU A 410 4.81 -11.26 19.94
CA LEU A 410 3.86 -10.14 19.92
C LEU A 410 3.89 -9.39 18.58
N VAL A 411 5.08 -9.10 18.06
CA VAL A 411 5.23 -8.45 16.72
C VAL A 411 4.66 -9.36 15.64
N THR A 412 4.97 -10.64 15.67
CA THR A 412 4.45 -11.65 14.73
C THR A 412 2.93 -11.71 14.75
N ALA A 413 2.31 -11.71 15.92
CA ALA A 413 0.85 -11.73 16.05
C ALA A 413 0.22 -10.49 15.37
N VAL A 414 0.82 -9.31 15.53
CA VAL A 414 0.34 -8.08 14.86
C VAL A 414 0.47 -8.21 13.35
N VAL A 415 1.61 -8.69 12.84
CA VAL A 415 1.84 -8.89 11.40
C VAL A 415 0.82 -9.87 10.81
N PHE A 416 0.61 -11.04 11.46
CA PHE A 416 -0.33 -12.05 10.95
C PHE A 416 -1.78 -11.57 10.97
N ILE A 417 -2.19 -10.81 12.00
CA ILE A 417 -3.52 -10.18 12.02
C ILE A 417 -3.65 -9.17 10.88
N LEU A 418 -2.62 -8.37 10.60
CA LEU A 418 -2.62 -7.42 9.48
C LEU A 418 -2.69 -8.13 8.13
N VAL A 419 -1.95 -9.22 7.94
CA VAL A 419 -1.98 -10.03 6.72
C VAL A 419 -3.36 -10.64 6.51
N GLY A 420 -3.94 -11.24 7.53
CA GLY A 420 -5.30 -11.80 7.46
C GLY A 420 -6.35 -10.73 7.18
N ALA A 421 -6.33 -9.63 7.92
CA ALA A 421 -7.25 -8.51 7.72
C ALA A 421 -7.10 -7.89 6.31
N GLY A 422 -5.85 -7.72 5.85
CA GLY A 422 -5.54 -7.23 4.50
C GLY A 422 -6.05 -8.17 3.40
N ALA A 423 -5.93 -9.48 3.57
CA ALA A 423 -6.45 -10.46 2.63
C ALA A 423 -7.98 -10.41 2.52
N ALA A 424 -8.68 -10.30 3.66
CA ALA A 424 -10.14 -10.12 3.67
C ALA A 424 -10.55 -8.81 2.99
N PHE A 425 -9.88 -7.73 3.31
CA PHE A 425 -10.15 -6.42 2.73
C PHE A 425 -9.92 -6.40 1.21
N ALA A 426 -8.79 -6.95 0.75
CA ALA A 426 -8.48 -7.09 -0.67
C ALA A 426 -9.52 -7.94 -1.42
N TRP A 427 -10.02 -9.02 -0.79
CA TRP A 427 -11.10 -9.83 -1.34
C TRP A 427 -12.39 -9.02 -1.52
N VAL A 428 -12.81 -8.26 -0.50
CA VAL A 428 -14.01 -7.41 -0.57
C VAL A 428 -13.89 -6.38 -1.69
N LEU A 429 -12.75 -5.68 -1.80
CA LEU A 429 -12.53 -4.73 -2.88
C LEU A 429 -12.55 -5.38 -4.27
N SER A 430 -11.95 -6.57 -4.39
CA SER A 430 -11.93 -7.32 -5.66
C SER A 430 -13.31 -7.81 -6.06
N TYR A 431 -14.10 -8.28 -5.09
CA TYR A 431 -15.47 -8.74 -5.33
C TYR A 431 -16.39 -7.58 -5.76
N ALA A 432 -16.21 -6.39 -5.16
CA ALA A 432 -16.90 -5.16 -5.55
C ALA A 432 -16.36 -4.52 -6.84
N GLN A 433 -15.41 -5.16 -7.53
CA GLN A 433 -14.75 -4.65 -8.75
C GLN A 433 -14.16 -3.24 -8.60
N VAL A 434 -13.82 -2.83 -7.37
CA VAL A 434 -13.20 -1.52 -7.10
C VAL A 434 -11.89 -1.33 -7.89
N PRO A 435 -11.00 -2.35 -8.03
CA PRO A 435 -9.81 -2.21 -8.85
C PRO A 435 -10.12 -1.80 -10.29
N GLN A 436 -11.10 -2.43 -10.93
CA GLN A 436 -11.48 -2.18 -12.32
C GLN A 436 -12.03 -0.77 -12.50
N GLN A 437 -12.87 -0.33 -11.57
CA GLN A 437 -13.43 1.02 -11.57
C GLN A 437 -12.33 2.09 -11.41
N LEU A 438 -11.44 1.94 -10.42
CA LEU A 438 -10.34 2.88 -10.18
C LEU A 438 -9.37 2.95 -11.36
N LEU A 439 -9.00 1.79 -11.92
CA LEU A 439 -8.09 1.72 -13.06
C LEU A 439 -8.71 2.32 -14.33
N GLY A 440 -10.03 2.12 -14.52
CA GLY A 440 -10.79 2.76 -15.60
C GLY A 440 -10.83 4.29 -15.49
N MET A 441 -11.08 4.82 -14.29
CA MET A 441 -11.09 6.27 -14.03
C MET A 441 -9.76 6.95 -14.35
N ILE A 442 -8.65 6.27 -14.10
CA ILE A 442 -7.29 6.81 -14.34
C ILE A 442 -6.88 6.66 -15.82
N GLY A 443 -7.64 5.89 -16.62
CA GLY A 443 -7.25 5.56 -17.99
C GLY A 443 -5.97 4.74 -18.09
N ILE A 444 -5.65 3.99 -17.04
CA ILE A 444 -4.35 3.29 -16.89
C ILE A 444 -4.15 2.23 -17.97
N SER A 445 -5.25 1.68 -18.52
CA SER A 445 -5.23 0.69 -19.60
C SER A 445 -4.67 1.23 -20.92
N GLU A 446 -4.75 2.55 -21.11
CA GLU A 446 -4.24 3.24 -22.30
C GLU A 446 -2.79 3.70 -22.10
N MET A 447 -2.30 3.65 -20.88
CA MET A 447 -0.92 4.01 -20.56
C MET A 447 0.02 2.88 -20.98
N GLY A 448 1.13 3.23 -21.62
CA GLY A 448 2.20 2.27 -21.90
C GLY A 448 2.88 1.77 -20.61
N LYS A 449 3.75 0.76 -20.74
CA LYS A 449 4.45 0.11 -19.62
C LYS A 449 5.07 1.10 -18.62
N TYR A 450 5.73 2.15 -19.11
CA TYR A 450 6.37 3.16 -18.26
C TYR A 450 5.36 3.99 -17.47
N GLY A 451 4.23 4.36 -18.08
CA GLY A 451 3.17 5.11 -17.40
C GLY A 451 2.56 4.29 -16.25
N VAL A 452 2.30 3.02 -16.49
CA VAL A 452 1.76 2.10 -15.46
C VAL A 452 2.75 1.93 -14.31
N LEU A 453 4.04 1.70 -14.60
CA LEU A 453 5.07 1.60 -13.57
C LEU A 453 5.20 2.90 -12.76
N PHE A 454 5.05 4.06 -13.39
CA PHE A 454 5.06 5.34 -12.71
C PHE A 454 3.84 5.51 -11.79
N VAL A 455 2.63 5.17 -12.25
CA VAL A 455 1.40 5.22 -11.44
C VAL A 455 1.50 4.27 -10.24
N ILE A 456 1.95 3.03 -10.45
CA ILE A 456 2.22 2.08 -9.36
C ILE A 456 3.21 2.68 -8.36
N SER A 457 4.32 3.21 -8.87
CA SER A 457 5.36 3.85 -8.05
C SER A 457 4.79 4.94 -7.14
N VAL A 458 4.02 5.86 -7.71
CA VAL A 458 3.38 6.96 -6.96
C VAL A 458 2.34 6.43 -5.96
N ALA A 459 1.51 5.48 -6.36
CA ALA A 459 0.45 4.94 -5.51
C ALA A 459 1.02 4.26 -4.24
N PHE A 460 2.07 3.44 -4.40
CA PHE A 460 2.71 2.78 -3.26
C PHE A 460 3.50 3.74 -2.38
N PHE A 461 4.19 4.71 -2.98
CA PHE A 461 4.87 5.78 -2.24
C PHE A 461 3.89 6.58 -1.38
N VAL A 462 2.83 7.12 -1.99
CA VAL A 462 1.83 7.92 -1.29
C VAL A 462 1.10 7.08 -0.24
N GLY A 463 0.69 5.86 -0.59
CA GLY A 463 0.05 4.95 0.37
C GLY A 463 0.90 4.72 1.62
N CYS A 464 2.20 4.53 1.46
CA CYS A 464 3.09 4.24 2.59
C CYS A 464 3.48 5.49 3.41
N MET A 465 3.24 6.69 2.90
CA MET A 465 3.35 7.91 3.73
C MET A 465 2.32 7.93 4.87
N PHE A 466 1.22 7.20 4.76
CA PHE A 466 0.12 7.20 5.71
C PHE A 466 -0.08 5.86 6.42
N VAL A 467 0.35 4.76 5.82
CA VAL A 467 0.04 3.40 6.23
C VAL A 467 1.31 2.56 6.25
N ASP A 468 1.32 1.52 7.10
CA ASP A 468 2.44 0.57 7.19
C ASP A 468 2.73 -0.13 5.85
N PRO A 469 4.01 -0.35 5.47
CA PRO A 469 4.42 -1.01 4.24
C PRO A 469 3.72 -2.34 3.93
N ILE A 470 3.55 -3.19 4.95
CA ILE A 470 2.90 -4.51 4.78
C ILE A 470 1.46 -4.33 4.32
N VAL A 471 0.74 -3.41 4.95
CA VAL A 471 -0.67 -3.13 4.64
C VAL A 471 -0.82 -2.55 3.23
N VAL A 472 0.04 -1.62 2.86
CA VAL A 472 0.01 -1.01 1.51
C VAL A 472 0.23 -2.08 0.43
N ILE A 473 1.20 -2.99 0.63
CA ILE A 473 1.44 -4.12 -0.28
C ILE A 473 0.19 -5.00 -0.38
N LEU A 474 -0.40 -5.39 0.75
CA LEU A 474 -1.56 -6.27 0.79
C LEU A 474 -2.79 -5.69 0.08
N ILE A 475 -2.98 -4.38 0.15
CA ILE A 475 -4.13 -3.69 -0.46
C ILE A 475 -3.88 -3.38 -1.94
N LEU A 476 -2.75 -2.75 -2.25
CA LEU A 476 -2.53 -2.21 -3.60
C LEU A 476 -2.05 -3.25 -4.61
N VAL A 477 -1.30 -4.28 -4.19
CA VAL A 477 -0.83 -5.31 -5.14
C VAL A 477 -1.99 -6.00 -5.85
N PRO A 478 -3.07 -6.48 -5.18
CA PRO A 478 -4.22 -7.06 -5.86
C PRO A 478 -4.95 -6.07 -6.78
N ILE A 479 -4.95 -4.78 -6.44
CA ILE A 479 -5.60 -3.74 -7.26
C ILE A 479 -4.87 -3.59 -8.60
N PHE A 480 -3.54 -3.54 -8.60
CA PHE A 480 -2.75 -3.35 -9.81
C PHE A 480 -2.45 -4.64 -10.58
N ALA A 481 -2.62 -5.82 -9.94
CA ALA A 481 -2.29 -7.11 -10.54
C ALA A 481 -2.91 -7.35 -11.93
N PRO A 482 -4.21 -7.01 -12.21
CA PRO A 482 -4.79 -7.20 -13.54
C PRO A 482 -4.04 -6.42 -14.63
N VAL A 483 -3.67 -5.16 -14.37
CA VAL A 483 -2.97 -4.32 -15.36
C VAL A 483 -1.53 -4.78 -15.56
N VAL A 484 -0.85 -5.16 -14.48
CA VAL A 484 0.52 -5.69 -14.52
C VAL A 484 0.57 -6.95 -15.40
N ASN A 485 -0.39 -7.86 -15.19
CA ASN A 485 -0.49 -9.11 -15.96
C ASN A 485 -0.86 -8.87 -17.43
N ASN A 486 -1.83 -7.98 -17.70
CA ASN A 486 -2.28 -7.68 -19.06
C ASN A 486 -1.17 -7.04 -19.92
N LEU A 487 -0.31 -6.22 -19.31
CA LEU A 487 0.82 -5.60 -20.00
C LEU A 487 2.07 -6.50 -20.06
N GLY A 488 2.03 -7.68 -19.44
CA GLY A 488 3.17 -8.58 -19.35
C GLY A 488 4.38 -7.94 -18.68
N LEU A 489 4.16 -7.16 -17.61
CA LEU A 489 5.24 -6.57 -16.83
C LEU A 489 5.92 -7.65 -15.99
N ASP A 490 7.25 -7.57 -15.87
CA ASP A 490 8.01 -8.48 -15.02
C ASP A 490 7.65 -8.26 -13.55
N LEU A 491 7.07 -9.29 -12.92
CA LEU A 491 6.59 -9.23 -11.53
C LEU A 491 7.72 -8.98 -10.54
N VAL A 492 8.96 -9.42 -10.85
CA VAL A 492 10.13 -9.18 -10.00
C VAL A 492 10.55 -7.71 -10.06
N LEU A 493 10.55 -7.11 -11.25
CA LEU A 493 10.79 -5.67 -11.40
C LEU A 493 9.74 -4.85 -10.66
N VAL A 494 8.47 -5.14 -10.89
CA VAL A 494 7.34 -4.46 -10.21
C VAL A 494 7.47 -4.58 -8.69
N GLY A 495 7.77 -5.78 -8.20
CA GLY A 495 7.96 -6.03 -6.77
C GLY A 495 9.14 -5.28 -6.16
N THR A 496 10.25 -5.18 -6.89
CA THR A 496 11.41 -4.44 -6.44
C THR A 496 11.13 -2.93 -6.40
N ILE A 497 10.44 -2.38 -7.40
CA ILE A 497 9.97 -0.98 -7.40
C ILE A 497 9.02 -0.74 -6.23
N ILE A 498 8.02 -1.58 -6.05
CA ILE A 498 7.05 -1.48 -4.94
C ILE A 498 7.77 -1.51 -3.59
N THR A 499 8.70 -2.45 -3.40
CA THR A 499 9.45 -2.57 -2.14
C THR A 499 10.28 -1.31 -1.85
N LEU A 500 10.90 -0.73 -2.87
CA LEU A 500 11.60 0.55 -2.72
C LEU A 500 10.62 1.68 -2.38
N GLN A 501 9.47 1.78 -3.07
CA GLN A 501 8.52 2.86 -2.85
C GLN A 501 7.86 2.81 -1.46
N VAL A 502 7.54 1.62 -0.96
CA VAL A 502 7.00 1.52 0.40
C VAL A 502 8.07 1.82 1.46
N ALA A 503 9.33 1.51 1.20
CA ALA A 503 10.43 1.93 2.06
C ALA A 503 10.56 3.45 2.08
N ILE A 504 10.62 4.11 0.92
CA ILE A 504 10.68 5.58 0.81
C ILE A 504 9.49 6.23 1.53
N GLY A 505 8.27 5.71 1.31
CA GLY A 505 7.06 6.21 1.95
C GLY A 505 7.13 6.14 3.48
N SER A 506 7.71 5.05 4.03
CA SER A 506 7.88 4.89 5.48
C SER A 506 8.88 5.86 6.10
N ALA A 507 9.82 6.39 5.32
CA ALA A 507 10.78 7.42 5.73
C ALA A 507 10.32 8.85 5.39
N THR A 508 9.14 9.00 4.76
CA THR A 508 8.65 10.28 4.22
C THR A 508 7.53 10.88 5.10
N PRO A 509 7.56 12.22 5.35
CA PRO A 509 6.43 12.91 5.97
C PRO A 509 5.11 12.71 5.17
N PRO A 510 3.91 12.76 5.81
CA PRO A 510 3.68 13.20 7.21
C PRO A 510 3.68 12.10 8.26
N PHE A 511 3.43 10.83 7.89
CA PHE A 511 3.17 9.75 8.87
C PHE A 511 4.08 8.53 8.67
N GLY A 512 5.21 8.69 8.02
CA GLY A 512 6.15 7.59 7.81
C GLY A 512 6.53 6.87 9.11
N CYS A 513 6.35 5.55 9.16
CA CYS A 513 6.54 4.77 10.38
C CYS A 513 7.99 4.76 10.89
N ASP A 514 8.98 4.93 10.01
CA ASP A 514 10.38 5.03 10.39
C ASP A 514 10.69 6.37 11.07
N ILE A 515 9.98 7.46 10.69
CA ILE A 515 10.05 8.76 11.36
C ILE A 515 9.55 8.61 12.82
N PHE A 516 8.40 7.95 13.02
CA PHE A 516 7.87 7.73 14.37
C PHE A 516 8.74 6.79 15.19
N THR A 517 9.36 5.78 14.58
CA THR A 517 10.36 4.94 15.22
C THR A 517 11.55 5.77 15.69
N ALA A 518 12.08 6.65 14.84
CA ALA A 518 13.16 7.54 15.21
C ALA A 518 12.78 8.51 16.36
N ILE A 519 11.54 9.07 16.32
CA ILE A 519 11.02 9.91 17.41
C ILE A 519 10.98 9.12 18.74
N ALA A 520 10.46 7.89 18.70
CA ALA A 520 10.33 7.05 19.89
C ALA A 520 11.69 6.67 20.49
N VAL A 521 12.66 6.32 19.64
CA VAL A 521 14.01 5.89 20.06
C VAL A 521 14.87 7.06 20.51
N PHE A 522 14.92 8.12 19.69
CA PHE A 522 15.86 9.24 19.91
C PHE A 522 15.29 10.36 20.75
N LYS A 523 14.00 10.31 21.08
CA LYS A 523 13.29 11.32 21.90
C LYS A 523 13.45 12.74 21.32
N ARG A 524 13.33 12.87 20.00
CA ARG A 524 13.42 14.15 19.28
C ARG A 524 12.07 14.57 18.72
N PRO A 525 11.80 15.90 18.64
CA PRO A 525 10.55 16.37 18.06
C PRO A 525 10.47 16.04 16.57
N TYR A 526 9.28 15.85 16.06
CA TYR A 526 8.98 15.47 14.68
C TYR A 526 9.74 16.33 13.64
N PHE A 527 9.67 17.65 13.77
CA PHE A 527 10.30 18.55 12.79
C PHE A 527 11.83 18.43 12.75
N GLU A 528 12.47 18.04 13.83
CA GLU A 528 13.92 17.82 13.87
C GLU A 528 14.31 16.55 13.11
N VAL A 529 13.47 15.52 13.19
CA VAL A 529 13.66 14.25 12.46
C VAL A 529 13.47 14.47 10.95
N VAL A 530 12.45 15.24 10.59
CA VAL A 530 12.05 15.41 9.17
C VAL A 530 12.91 16.44 8.43
N LYS A 531 13.45 17.45 9.12
CA LYS A 531 14.14 18.59 8.50
C LYS A 531 15.27 18.21 7.54
N GLY A 532 15.97 17.12 7.81
CA GLY A 532 17.11 16.67 7.00
C GLY A 532 16.77 15.67 5.89
N THR A 533 15.53 15.14 5.83
CA THR A 533 15.16 14.03 4.94
C THR A 533 15.03 14.39 3.44
N PRO A 534 14.68 15.62 3.00
CA PRO A 534 14.41 15.88 1.59
C PRO A 534 15.52 15.48 0.61
N PRO A 535 16.82 15.76 0.84
CA PRO A 535 17.87 15.34 -0.08
C PRO A 535 17.95 13.80 -0.23
N PHE A 536 17.75 13.08 0.84
CA PHE A 536 17.77 11.61 0.83
C PHE A 536 16.57 11.06 0.07
N ILE A 537 15.37 11.60 0.29
CA ILE A 537 14.14 11.22 -0.42
C ILE A 537 14.31 11.47 -1.93
N ILE A 538 14.88 12.61 -2.34
CA ILE A 538 15.14 12.91 -3.75
C ILE A 538 16.07 11.87 -4.37
N ILE A 539 17.12 11.44 -3.67
CA ILE A 539 18.03 10.40 -4.15
C ILE A 539 17.27 9.07 -4.29
N LEU A 540 16.50 8.68 -3.30
CA LEU A 540 15.72 7.43 -3.32
C LEU A 540 14.71 7.42 -4.48
N LEU A 541 13.96 8.51 -4.66
CA LEU A 541 13.01 8.66 -5.77
C LEU A 541 13.72 8.65 -7.12
N SER A 542 14.92 9.22 -7.22
CA SER A 542 15.71 9.19 -8.46
C SER A 542 16.11 7.76 -8.84
N VAL A 543 16.46 6.91 -7.85
CA VAL A 543 16.74 5.49 -8.08
C VAL A 543 15.47 4.74 -8.50
N ALA A 544 14.33 5.02 -7.87
CA ALA A 544 13.04 4.43 -8.25
C ALA A 544 12.66 4.78 -9.70
N ILE A 545 12.82 6.05 -10.09
CA ILE A 545 12.60 6.50 -11.47
C ILE A 545 13.62 5.82 -12.42
N ALA A 546 14.88 5.76 -12.03
CA ALA A 546 15.90 5.09 -12.83
C ALA A 546 15.56 3.61 -13.09
N MET A 547 15.00 2.88 -12.12
CA MET A 547 14.56 1.50 -12.30
C MET A 547 13.41 1.36 -13.31
N ILE A 548 12.54 2.36 -13.43
CA ILE A 548 11.46 2.35 -14.43
C ILE A 548 12.05 2.42 -15.85
N PHE A 549 13.05 3.29 -16.08
CA PHE A 549 13.67 3.45 -17.40
C PHE A 549 14.80 2.46 -17.67
N PHE A 550 15.49 2.00 -16.64
CA PHE A 550 16.61 1.07 -16.71
C PHE A 550 16.34 -0.17 -15.82
N PRO A 551 15.45 -1.09 -16.23
CA PRO A 551 15.09 -2.27 -15.45
C PRO A 551 16.29 -3.14 -15.04
N GLN A 552 17.39 -3.07 -15.78
CA GLN A 552 18.61 -3.82 -15.49
C GLN A 552 19.25 -3.47 -14.15
N ILE A 553 18.94 -2.31 -13.57
CA ILE A 553 19.39 -1.94 -12.21
C ILE A 553 18.88 -3.01 -11.20
N ALA A 554 17.67 -3.51 -11.38
CA ALA A 554 17.09 -4.58 -10.57
C ALA A 554 17.34 -5.97 -11.17
N LEU A 555 17.13 -6.12 -12.47
CA LEU A 555 17.05 -7.43 -13.10
C LEU A 555 18.39 -8.04 -13.49
N PHE A 556 19.46 -7.26 -13.63
CA PHE A 556 20.78 -7.75 -14.09
C PHE A 556 21.30 -8.92 -13.23
N LEU A 557 21.32 -8.72 -11.90
CA LEU A 557 21.83 -9.77 -11.00
C LEU A 557 20.92 -11.01 -11.00
N ARG A 558 19.61 -10.84 -11.10
CA ARG A 558 18.65 -11.94 -11.25
C ARG A 558 18.93 -12.73 -12.53
N ASP A 559 19.04 -12.01 -13.64
CA ASP A 559 19.26 -12.64 -14.96
C ASP A 559 20.57 -13.40 -15.02
N VAL A 560 21.60 -12.96 -14.31
CA VAL A 560 22.88 -13.67 -14.21
C VAL A 560 22.78 -14.90 -13.29
N ALA A 561 22.02 -14.80 -12.20
CA ALA A 561 21.97 -15.85 -11.18
C ALA A 561 21.03 -17.01 -11.54
N PHE A 562 19.98 -16.77 -12.33
CA PHE A 562 18.94 -17.76 -12.66
C PHE A 562 18.91 -18.14 -14.16
N ARG A 563 19.90 -17.72 -14.94
CA ARG A 563 20.17 -18.24 -16.27
C ARG A 563 21.14 -19.41 -16.18
#